data_2916e44d61239f7621ab57fc660db6a7
#
_entry.id   2916e44d61239f7621ab57fc660db6a7
#
_cell.length_a   1.000
_cell.length_b   1.000
_cell.length_c   1.000
_cell.angle_alpha   90.00
_cell.angle_beta   90.00
_cell.angle_gamma   90.00
#
_symmetry.space_group_name_H-M   'P 1'
#
loop_
_entity.id
_entity.type
_entity.pdbx_description
1 polymer ?
#
loop_
_entity_poly.entity_id
_entity_poly.type
_entity_poly.pdbx_seq_one_letter_code
_entity_poly.pdbx_strand_id
1 'polypeptide(L)'
;ATDAEQTQIISSFLKDSPPGEFNNVLKDCREIVGNDEIFQECLPTCLHDYNTEQLTVVMDGSNPVIISSYTERGPQEFVDPINQKVVTFDHLSKQITSSQPLAGGLPGSESLRQALQKKLDAYAKEYYPKGAAVVMPVSDNKYMILISAADFKVANFSNGKWRSEWTITVGGKVQCEGRLRVQVHYFEDANIQMHTDKKTNETVSGGSDDQIAQNVLREIQSKEDAFHAELDKIFATLSENCLKALRRPLPISKTKINWANWKGHKMMK
;
A
#
# COMPACT_ATOMS: atom_id res chain seq x y z
N ALA A 1 24.73 -4.83 -17.88
CA ALA A 1 23.90 -3.73 -17.38
C ALA A 1 24.78 -2.69 -16.71
N THR A 2 24.47 -1.43 -16.84
CA THR A 2 25.11 -0.36 -16.09
C THR A 2 24.66 -0.39 -14.63
N ASP A 3 25.40 0.21 -13.70
CA ASP A 3 25.03 0.26 -12.28
C ASP A 3 23.63 0.90 -12.08
N ALA A 4 23.31 1.92 -12.86
CA ALA A 4 21.98 2.55 -12.87
C ALA A 4 20.87 1.58 -13.34
N GLU A 5 21.10 0.79 -14.37
CA GLU A 5 20.16 -0.23 -14.83
C GLU A 5 19.99 -1.34 -13.78
N GLN A 6 21.07 -1.76 -13.14
CA GLN A 6 21.01 -2.75 -12.06
C GLN A 6 20.21 -2.21 -10.87
N THR A 7 20.45 -0.97 -10.45
CA THR A 7 19.69 -0.31 -9.38
C THR A 7 18.19 -0.28 -9.72
N GLN A 8 17.84 0.09 -10.96
CA GLN A 8 16.45 0.14 -11.40
C GLN A 8 15.79 -1.24 -11.39
N ILE A 9 16.50 -2.28 -11.84
CA ILE A 9 16.01 -3.66 -11.83
C ILE A 9 15.79 -4.15 -10.40
N ILE A 10 16.75 -3.94 -9.50
CA ILE A 10 16.63 -4.34 -8.09
C ILE A 10 15.46 -3.60 -7.43
N SER A 11 15.34 -2.29 -7.64
CA SER A 11 14.24 -1.48 -7.12
C SER A 11 12.88 -2.03 -7.59
N SER A 12 12.76 -2.41 -8.88
CA SER A 12 11.55 -3.01 -9.42
C SER A 12 11.20 -4.34 -8.73
N PHE A 13 12.16 -5.26 -8.60
CA PHE A 13 11.93 -6.52 -7.90
C PHE A 13 11.51 -6.34 -6.44
N LEU A 14 12.13 -5.41 -5.73
CA LEU A 14 11.76 -5.12 -4.35
C LEU A 14 10.36 -4.53 -4.24
N LYS A 15 9.99 -3.59 -5.12
CA LYS A 15 8.65 -2.96 -5.14
C LYS A 15 7.55 -3.96 -5.44
N ASP A 16 7.83 -4.91 -6.31
CA ASP A 16 6.89 -5.96 -6.71
C ASP A 16 6.95 -7.21 -5.81
N SER A 17 7.78 -7.18 -4.76
CA SER A 17 7.87 -8.31 -3.83
C SER A 17 6.51 -8.66 -3.23
N PRO A 18 6.17 -9.96 -3.16
CA PRO A 18 4.92 -10.39 -2.55
C PRO A 18 4.85 -9.94 -1.08
N PRO A 19 3.65 -9.61 -0.58
CA PRO A 19 3.48 -9.31 0.84
C PRO A 19 4.04 -10.42 1.73
N GLY A 20 4.94 -10.03 2.65
CA GLY A 20 5.63 -10.97 3.55
C GLY A 20 6.95 -11.51 3.03
N GLU A 21 7.27 -11.41 1.73
CA GLU A 21 8.45 -12.04 1.10
C GLU A 21 9.62 -11.05 0.85
N PHE A 22 9.51 -9.83 1.31
CA PHE A 22 10.51 -8.79 1.03
C PHE A 22 11.95 -9.23 1.32
N ASN A 23 12.20 -9.87 2.47
CA ASN A 23 13.55 -10.29 2.86
C ASN A 23 14.10 -11.42 1.97
N ASN A 24 13.23 -12.31 1.50
CA ASN A 24 13.61 -13.38 0.58
C ASN A 24 13.98 -12.78 -0.78
N VAL A 25 13.14 -11.87 -1.32
CA VAL A 25 13.44 -11.19 -2.57
C VAL A 25 14.71 -10.35 -2.48
N LEU A 26 14.95 -9.67 -1.36
CA LEU A 26 16.18 -8.91 -1.13
C LEU A 26 17.43 -9.81 -1.17
N LYS A 27 17.36 -10.98 -0.54
CA LYS A 27 18.43 -11.97 -0.57
C LYS A 27 18.66 -12.49 -2.00
N ASP A 28 17.60 -12.84 -2.71
CA ASP A 28 17.69 -13.32 -4.09
C ASP A 28 18.28 -12.27 -5.02
N CYS A 29 17.90 -11.01 -4.87
CA CYS A 29 18.49 -9.89 -5.61
C CYS A 29 20.00 -9.81 -5.37
N ARG A 30 20.48 -9.97 -4.13
CA ARG A 30 21.90 -9.96 -3.80
C ARG A 30 22.66 -11.10 -4.49
N GLU A 31 22.07 -12.31 -4.50
CA GLU A 31 22.65 -13.48 -5.18
C GLU A 31 22.69 -13.29 -6.71
N ILE A 32 21.63 -12.71 -7.30
CA ILE A 32 21.57 -12.45 -8.76
C ILE A 32 22.60 -11.41 -9.20
N VAL A 33 22.80 -10.34 -8.42
CA VAL A 33 23.81 -9.32 -8.73
C VAL A 33 25.21 -9.88 -8.69
N GLY A 34 25.49 -10.80 -7.74
CA GLY A 34 26.78 -11.49 -7.62
C GLY A 34 27.98 -10.59 -7.31
N ASN A 35 27.72 -9.30 -7.03
CA ASN A 35 28.72 -8.30 -6.65
C ASN A 35 28.19 -7.50 -5.45
N ASP A 36 28.77 -7.75 -4.29
CA ASP A 36 28.34 -7.13 -3.03
C ASP A 36 28.59 -5.62 -2.99
N GLU A 37 29.64 -5.10 -3.63
CA GLU A 37 29.93 -3.67 -3.66
C GLU A 37 28.83 -2.93 -4.40
N ILE A 38 28.52 -3.34 -5.62
CA ILE A 38 27.43 -2.76 -6.43
C ILE A 38 26.09 -2.88 -5.71
N PHE A 39 25.82 -4.03 -5.10
CA PHE A 39 24.58 -4.25 -4.35
C PHE A 39 24.44 -3.28 -3.17
N GLN A 40 25.51 -3.09 -2.39
CA GLN A 40 25.53 -2.16 -1.25
C GLN A 40 25.38 -0.69 -1.68
N GLU A 41 25.94 -0.31 -2.80
CA GLU A 41 25.80 1.05 -3.34
C GLU A 41 24.35 1.37 -3.77
N CYS A 42 23.66 0.43 -4.40
CA CYS A 42 22.28 0.66 -4.85
C CYS A 42 21.22 0.46 -3.75
N LEU A 43 21.55 -0.29 -2.70
CA LEU A 43 20.61 -0.70 -1.67
C LEU A 43 19.89 0.47 -0.97
N PRO A 44 20.55 1.56 -0.54
CA PRO A 44 19.88 2.69 0.12
C PRO A 44 18.76 3.28 -0.74
N THR A 45 19.03 3.51 -2.03
CA THR A 45 18.03 4.05 -2.98
C THR A 45 16.87 3.08 -3.17
N CYS A 46 17.16 1.79 -3.37
CA CYS A 46 16.13 0.77 -3.55
C CYS A 46 15.23 0.62 -2.31
N LEU A 47 15.81 0.67 -1.12
CA LEU A 47 15.07 0.58 0.13
C LEU A 47 14.24 1.83 0.41
N HIS A 48 14.78 3.03 0.11
CA HIS A 48 14.04 4.28 0.18
C HIS A 48 12.80 4.21 -0.72
N ASP A 49 12.99 3.88 -2.00
CA ASP A 49 11.90 3.74 -2.97
C ASP A 49 10.84 2.73 -2.52
N TYR A 50 11.29 1.57 -2.05
CA TYR A 50 10.38 0.54 -1.53
C TYR A 50 9.57 1.06 -0.35
N ASN A 51 10.22 1.60 0.68
CA ASN A 51 9.54 2.00 1.91
C ASN A 51 8.56 3.15 1.68
N THR A 52 8.90 4.12 0.84
CA THR A 52 8.04 5.26 0.52
C THR A 52 6.85 4.84 -0.35
N GLU A 53 7.07 4.02 -1.38
CA GLU A 53 5.98 3.56 -2.25
C GLU A 53 5.05 2.56 -1.57
N GLN A 54 5.61 1.75 -0.66
CA GLN A 54 4.85 0.77 0.09
C GLN A 54 4.08 1.37 1.28
N LEU A 55 4.16 2.68 1.54
CA LEU A 55 3.58 3.32 2.72
C LEU A 55 3.93 2.54 3.99
N THR A 56 5.24 2.31 4.18
CA THR A 56 5.73 1.50 5.29
C THR A 56 5.30 2.12 6.62
N VAL A 57 4.68 1.33 7.47
CA VAL A 57 4.25 1.76 8.81
C VAL A 57 5.32 1.35 9.81
N VAL A 58 5.75 2.31 10.61
CA VAL A 58 6.71 2.11 11.70
C VAL A 58 6.19 2.71 12.99
N MET A 59 6.66 2.22 14.13
CA MET A 59 6.19 2.69 15.42
C MET A 59 7.17 3.68 16.07
N ASP A 60 6.71 4.89 16.41
CA ASP A 60 7.39 5.81 17.33
C ASP A 60 6.76 5.63 18.72
N GLY A 61 7.34 4.75 19.53
CA GLY A 61 6.72 4.29 20.76
C GLY A 61 5.41 3.52 20.48
N SER A 62 4.27 4.09 20.84
CA SER A 62 2.93 3.52 20.57
C SER A 62 2.24 4.12 19.35
N ASN A 63 2.85 5.11 18.68
CA ASN A 63 2.23 5.85 17.61
C ASN A 63 2.71 5.33 16.24
N PRO A 64 1.82 4.93 15.34
CA PRO A 64 2.20 4.55 14.00
C PRO A 64 2.55 5.77 13.14
N VAL A 65 3.66 5.70 12.44
CA VAL A 65 4.12 6.70 11.47
C VAL A 65 4.17 6.06 10.07
N ILE A 66 3.63 6.75 9.08
CA ILE A 66 3.65 6.30 7.69
C ILE A 66 4.83 6.95 6.95
N ILE A 67 5.72 6.11 6.42
CA ILE A 67 6.85 6.51 5.59
C ILE A 67 6.36 6.59 4.14
N SER A 68 6.38 7.79 3.57
CA SER A 68 5.94 8.03 2.19
C SER A 68 6.61 9.27 1.61
N SER A 69 6.61 9.42 0.29
CA SER A 69 7.08 10.62 -0.38
C SER A 69 6.31 11.89 0.02
N TYR A 70 5.08 11.76 0.52
CA TYR A 70 4.28 12.90 0.99
C TYR A 70 4.64 13.35 2.41
N THR A 71 5.16 12.46 3.23
CA THR A 71 5.63 12.77 4.60
C THR A 71 7.13 13.06 4.63
N GLU A 72 7.83 12.86 3.52
CA GLU A 72 9.27 13.06 3.42
C GLU A 72 9.65 14.54 3.46
N ARG A 73 10.66 14.85 4.29
CA ARG A 73 11.31 16.16 4.38
C ARG A 73 12.77 16.12 3.93
N GLY A 74 13.37 14.96 3.99
CA GLY A 74 14.74 14.66 3.57
C GLY A 74 14.92 13.15 3.47
N PRO A 75 16.04 12.66 2.92
CA PRO A 75 16.20 11.23 2.53
C PRO A 75 15.95 10.19 3.64
N GLN A 76 16.04 10.62 4.91
CA GLN A 76 15.77 9.80 6.08
C GLN A 76 14.83 10.48 7.07
N GLU A 77 14.31 11.66 6.73
CA GLU A 77 13.47 12.47 7.62
C GLU A 77 12.02 12.47 7.14
N PHE A 78 11.12 12.07 8.00
CA PHE A 78 9.69 11.99 7.72
C PHE A 78 8.89 12.72 8.78
N VAL A 79 7.82 13.40 8.35
CA VAL A 79 6.94 14.15 9.23
C VAL A 79 5.86 13.23 9.78
N ASP A 80 5.68 13.24 11.09
CA ASP A 80 4.49 12.77 11.77
C ASP A 80 3.55 13.97 12.05
N PRO A 81 2.52 14.17 11.22
CA PRO A 81 1.65 15.32 11.37
C PRO A 81 0.69 15.20 12.57
N ILE A 82 0.48 13.99 13.09
CA ILE A 82 -0.39 13.75 14.24
C ILE A 82 0.28 14.28 15.51
N ASN A 83 1.54 13.89 15.73
CA ASN A 83 2.30 14.29 16.92
C ASN A 83 3.18 15.52 16.69
N GLN A 84 3.13 16.13 15.50
CA GLN A 84 3.93 17.29 15.08
C GLN A 84 5.43 17.08 15.34
N LYS A 85 5.94 15.98 14.82
CA LYS A 85 7.33 15.57 14.95
C LYS A 85 7.96 15.31 13.58
N VAL A 86 9.28 15.35 13.54
CA VAL A 86 10.10 14.80 12.47
C VAL A 86 10.81 13.58 13.03
N VAL A 87 10.66 12.45 12.35
CA VAL A 87 11.33 11.20 12.71
C VAL A 87 12.44 10.92 11.72
N THR A 88 13.58 10.43 12.21
CA THR A 88 14.65 9.89 11.37
C THR A 88 14.45 8.40 11.24
N PHE A 89 14.31 7.92 10.02
CA PHE A 89 13.99 6.53 9.70
C PHE A 89 15.15 5.87 8.97
N ASP A 90 15.61 4.74 9.49
CA ASP A 90 16.58 3.89 8.81
C ASP A 90 15.83 2.90 7.90
N HIS A 91 16.03 3.04 6.59
CA HIS A 91 15.35 2.24 5.57
C HIS A 91 15.75 0.76 5.60
N LEU A 92 16.95 0.41 6.08
CA LEU A 92 17.42 -0.96 6.13
C LEU A 92 16.86 -1.73 7.33
N SER A 93 17.01 -1.16 8.53
CA SER A 93 16.47 -1.78 9.76
C SER A 93 14.96 -1.59 9.92
N LYS A 94 14.36 -0.67 9.15
CA LYS A 94 12.96 -0.25 9.25
C LYS A 94 12.61 0.24 10.66
N GLN A 95 13.51 1.01 11.27
CA GLN A 95 13.33 1.55 12.61
C GLN A 95 13.49 3.08 12.64
N ILE A 96 12.79 3.71 13.57
CA ILE A 96 13.01 5.11 13.91
C ILE A 96 14.24 5.21 14.80
N THR A 97 15.22 5.99 14.37
CA THR A 97 16.48 6.21 15.09
C THR A 97 16.45 7.45 15.96
N SER A 98 15.68 8.46 15.57
CA SER A 98 15.45 9.67 16.38
C SER A 98 14.09 10.28 16.08
N SER A 99 13.59 11.09 17.03
CA SER A 99 12.33 11.83 16.89
C SER A 99 12.51 13.20 17.51
N GLN A 100 12.14 14.27 16.79
CA GLN A 100 12.31 15.66 17.20
C GLN A 100 11.01 16.44 16.94
N PRO A 101 10.70 17.49 17.71
CA PRO A 101 9.57 18.36 17.44
C PRO A 101 9.67 18.99 16.04
N LEU A 102 8.55 19.08 15.33
CA LEU A 102 8.48 19.73 14.02
C LEU A 102 8.65 21.25 14.20
N ALA A 103 9.72 21.80 13.62
CA ALA A 103 9.91 23.24 13.57
C ALA A 103 9.12 23.84 12.39
N GLY A 104 8.42 24.96 12.63
CA GLY A 104 7.79 25.76 11.59
C GLY A 104 6.35 25.39 11.24
N GLY A 105 5.74 24.39 11.89
CA GLY A 105 4.34 24.00 11.64
C GLY A 105 4.10 23.33 10.29
N LEU A 106 2.85 22.98 10.03
CA LEU A 106 2.39 22.38 8.76
C LEU A 106 1.61 23.43 7.93
N PRO A 107 1.62 23.34 6.59
CA PRO A 107 0.84 24.25 5.76
C PRO A 107 -0.66 24.00 5.89
N GLY A 108 -1.46 24.97 5.45
CA GLY A 108 -2.91 24.85 5.40
C GLY A 108 -3.63 25.06 6.75
N SER A 109 -4.91 24.72 6.76
CA SER A 109 -5.76 24.85 7.94
C SER A 109 -5.57 23.68 8.89
N GLU A 110 -5.02 23.94 10.08
CA GLU A 110 -4.89 22.92 11.13
C GLU A 110 -6.26 22.44 11.63
N SER A 111 -7.26 23.31 11.66
CA SER A 111 -8.65 22.94 12.04
C SER A 111 -9.21 21.88 11.07
N LEU A 112 -9.05 22.10 9.77
CA LEU A 112 -9.50 21.14 8.77
C LEU A 112 -8.70 19.83 8.84
N ARG A 113 -7.36 19.91 9.01
CA ARG A 113 -6.52 18.73 9.17
C ARG A 113 -6.99 17.88 10.35
N GLN A 114 -7.24 18.51 11.50
CA GLN A 114 -7.72 17.80 12.69
C GLN A 114 -9.12 17.21 12.50
N ALA A 115 -10.03 17.93 11.84
CA ALA A 115 -11.36 17.42 11.52
C ALA A 115 -11.29 16.17 10.61
N LEU A 116 -10.45 16.23 9.57
CA LEU A 116 -10.18 15.09 8.67
C LEU A 116 -9.56 13.93 9.44
N GLN A 117 -8.51 14.18 10.25
CA GLN A 117 -7.83 13.14 11.04
C GLN A 117 -8.78 12.45 12.00
N LYS A 118 -9.58 13.20 12.74
CA LYS A 118 -10.56 12.64 13.69
C LYS A 118 -11.55 11.68 13.02
N LYS A 119 -12.05 12.04 11.82
CA LYS A 119 -12.96 11.18 11.06
C LYS A 119 -12.22 9.96 10.47
N LEU A 120 -10.99 10.18 9.99
CA LEU A 120 -10.14 9.14 9.47
C LEU A 120 -9.76 8.10 10.53
N ASP A 121 -9.44 8.53 11.75
CA ASP A 121 -9.13 7.64 12.87
C ASP A 121 -10.29 6.71 13.22
N ALA A 122 -11.53 7.25 13.23
CA ALA A 122 -12.73 6.44 13.45
C ALA A 122 -12.91 5.40 12.34
N TYR A 123 -12.74 5.81 11.09
CA TYR A 123 -12.80 4.94 9.93
C TYR A 123 -11.71 3.86 9.96
N ALA A 124 -10.46 4.25 10.18
CA ALA A 124 -9.33 3.32 10.21
C ALA A 124 -9.46 2.29 11.35
N LYS A 125 -9.95 2.71 12.52
CA LYS A 125 -10.19 1.81 13.66
C LYS A 125 -11.23 0.74 13.35
N GLU A 126 -12.26 1.08 12.57
CA GLU A 126 -13.34 0.16 12.20
C GLU A 126 -12.91 -0.80 11.08
N TYR A 127 -12.28 -0.29 10.02
CA TYR A 127 -12.00 -1.07 8.80
C TYR A 127 -10.57 -1.60 8.73
N TYR A 128 -9.61 -0.94 9.37
CA TYR A 128 -8.18 -1.27 9.31
C TYR A 128 -7.53 -1.34 10.71
N PRO A 129 -8.02 -2.19 11.62
CA PRO A 129 -7.61 -2.19 13.04
C PRO A 129 -6.11 -2.44 13.28
N LYS A 130 -5.41 -3.02 12.29
CA LYS A 130 -3.94 -3.23 12.30
C LYS A 130 -3.20 -2.26 11.40
N GLY A 131 -3.91 -1.30 10.82
CA GLY A 131 -3.37 -0.32 9.89
C GLY A 131 -2.99 0.99 10.57
N ALA A 132 -2.45 1.89 9.75
CA ALA A 132 -2.19 3.27 10.09
C ALA A 132 -2.88 4.19 9.08
N ALA A 133 -3.33 5.33 9.53
CA ALA A 133 -3.95 6.34 8.68
C ALA A 133 -3.54 7.74 9.12
N VAL A 134 -3.21 8.60 8.16
CA VAL A 134 -2.72 9.94 8.44
C VAL A 134 -3.22 10.96 7.43
N VAL A 135 -3.48 12.18 7.89
CA VAL A 135 -3.75 13.35 7.07
C VAL A 135 -2.51 14.24 7.06
N MET A 136 -1.85 14.31 5.91
CA MET A 136 -0.67 15.16 5.69
C MET A 136 -1.03 16.37 4.84
N PRO A 137 -0.94 17.59 5.38
CA PRO A 137 -1.09 18.80 4.59
C PRO A 137 0.13 18.97 3.64
N VAL A 138 -0.14 19.20 2.36
CA VAL A 138 0.91 19.39 1.33
C VAL A 138 1.05 20.87 0.96
N SER A 139 -0.07 21.59 0.95
CA SER A 139 -0.12 23.04 0.73
C SER A 139 -1.36 23.63 1.43
N ASP A 140 -1.55 24.94 1.33
CA ASP A 140 -2.65 25.64 2.01
C ASP A 140 -4.04 25.07 1.73
N ASN A 141 -4.25 24.50 0.57
CA ASN A 141 -5.54 23.96 0.16
C ASN A 141 -5.47 22.48 -0.25
N LYS A 142 -4.35 21.80 -0.02
CA LYS A 142 -4.14 20.42 -0.47
C LYS A 142 -3.70 19.52 0.67
N TYR A 143 -4.43 18.44 0.88
CA TYR A 143 -4.20 17.44 1.92
C TYR A 143 -4.05 16.07 1.28
N MET A 144 -3.11 15.28 1.78
CA MET A 144 -2.99 13.85 1.47
C MET A 144 -3.56 13.03 2.61
N ILE A 145 -4.47 12.14 2.31
CA ILE A 145 -4.92 11.10 3.24
C ILE A 145 -4.24 9.81 2.82
N LEU A 146 -3.50 9.21 3.74
CA LEU A 146 -2.77 7.97 3.52
C LEU A 146 -3.30 6.92 4.47
N ILE A 147 -3.65 5.74 3.94
CA ILE A 147 -4.05 4.57 4.71
C ILE A 147 -3.17 3.40 4.29
N SER A 148 -2.54 2.74 5.24
CA SER A 148 -1.73 1.56 5.00
C SER A 148 -2.07 0.47 6.00
N ALA A 149 -2.46 -0.70 5.52
CA ALA A 149 -2.76 -1.86 6.35
C ALA A 149 -2.16 -3.12 5.75
N ALA A 150 -1.72 -4.02 6.60
CA ALA A 150 -1.22 -5.32 6.20
C ALA A 150 -1.76 -6.40 7.15
N ASP A 151 -2.11 -7.55 6.59
CA ASP A 151 -2.50 -8.72 7.36
C ASP A 151 -1.73 -9.93 6.82
N PHE A 152 -0.76 -10.39 7.60
CA PHE A 152 0.07 -11.53 7.25
C PHE A 152 -0.40 -12.74 8.06
N LYS A 153 -1.02 -13.69 7.38
CA LYS A 153 -1.54 -14.93 7.94
C LYS A 153 -0.72 -16.12 7.45
N VAL A 154 0.52 -16.18 7.88
CA VAL A 154 1.46 -17.23 7.45
C VAL A 154 0.90 -18.63 7.73
N ALA A 155 0.22 -18.83 8.85
CA ALA A 155 -0.43 -20.11 9.17
C ALA A 155 -1.56 -20.50 8.20
N ASN A 156 -2.14 -19.54 7.51
CA ASN A 156 -3.19 -19.74 6.50
C ASN A 156 -2.67 -19.56 5.07
N PHE A 157 -1.35 -19.50 4.91
CA PHE A 157 -0.67 -19.33 3.62
C PHE A 157 -1.17 -18.13 2.81
N SER A 158 -1.58 -17.06 3.49
CA SER A 158 -2.11 -15.86 2.83
C SER A 158 -1.58 -14.59 3.50
N ASN A 159 -1.08 -13.68 2.67
CA ASN A 159 -0.65 -12.36 3.07
C ASN A 159 -1.35 -11.31 2.21
N GLY A 160 -1.80 -10.24 2.84
CA GLY A 160 -2.47 -9.15 2.16
C GLY A 160 -1.92 -7.79 2.57
N LYS A 161 -1.91 -6.84 1.65
CA LYS A 161 -1.56 -5.46 1.89
C LYS A 161 -2.52 -4.52 1.18
N TRP A 162 -3.04 -3.55 1.90
CA TRP A 162 -3.88 -2.47 1.43
C TRP A 162 -3.14 -1.15 1.53
N ARG A 163 -3.22 -0.33 0.49
CA ARG A 163 -2.72 1.04 0.46
C ARG A 163 -3.75 1.94 -0.22
N SER A 164 -4.08 3.03 0.43
CA SER A 164 -5.04 4.01 -0.07
C SER A 164 -4.43 5.40 0.07
N GLU A 165 -4.37 6.12 -1.04
CA GLU A 165 -3.78 7.45 -1.15
C GLU A 165 -4.83 8.38 -1.76
N TRP A 166 -5.18 9.44 -1.02
CA TRP A 166 -6.19 10.40 -1.47
C TRP A 166 -5.63 11.82 -1.43
N THR A 167 -5.67 12.46 -2.57
CA THR A 167 -5.41 13.90 -2.69
C THR A 167 -6.72 14.66 -2.53
N ILE A 168 -6.81 15.49 -1.50
CA ILE A 168 -7.96 16.32 -1.22
C ILE A 168 -7.58 17.75 -1.53
N THR A 169 -8.22 18.35 -2.53
CA THR A 169 -8.01 19.76 -2.91
C THR A 169 -9.25 20.57 -2.54
N VAL A 170 -9.07 21.50 -1.62
CA VAL A 170 -10.15 22.35 -1.07
C VAL A 170 -10.27 23.63 -1.88
N GLY A 171 -11.47 23.91 -2.36
CA GLY A 171 -11.79 25.10 -3.15
C GLY A 171 -13.29 25.44 -3.01
N GLY A 172 -13.89 26.05 -4.02
CA GLY A 172 -15.35 26.23 -4.06
C GLY A 172 -16.12 24.91 -4.01
N LYS A 173 -15.53 23.85 -4.54
CA LYS A 173 -15.89 22.44 -4.32
C LYS A 173 -14.64 21.72 -3.86
N VAL A 174 -14.80 20.57 -3.23
CA VAL A 174 -13.68 19.74 -2.76
C VAL A 174 -13.46 18.58 -3.73
N GLN A 175 -12.27 18.52 -4.34
CA GLN A 175 -11.87 17.42 -5.22
C GLN A 175 -11.20 16.33 -4.41
N CYS A 176 -11.56 15.07 -4.68
CA CYS A 176 -11.03 13.87 -4.05
C CYS A 176 -10.47 12.96 -5.14
N GLU A 177 -9.16 12.91 -5.27
CA GLU A 177 -8.45 12.03 -6.20
C GLU A 177 -7.84 10.87 -5.42
N GLY A 178 -8.31 9.65 -5.66
CA GLY A 178 -7.89 8.45 -4.94
C GLY A 178 -7.10 7.47 -5.78
N ARG A 179 -6.15 6.80 -5.14
CA ARG A 179 -5.45 5.63 -5.68
C ARG A 179 -5.50 4.51 -4.65
N LEU A 180 -6.16 3.41 -5.01
CA LEU A 180 -6.35 2.23 -4.17
C LEU A 180 -5.49 1.10 -4.70
N ARG A 181 -4.61 0.54 -3.86
CA ARG A 181 -3.69 -0.53 -4.25
C ARG A 181 -3.83 -1.71 -3.30
N VAL A 182 -4.04 -2.89 -3.86
CA VAL A 182 -4.12 -4.14 -3.11
C VAL A 182 -3.09 -5.12 -3.65
N GLN A 183 -2.37 -5.73 -2.74
CA GLN A 183 -1.47 -6.85 -3.04
C GLN A 183 -1.89 -8.03 -2.17
N VAL A 184 -2.06 -9.19 -2.81
CA VAL A 184 -2.36 -10.45 -2.12
C VAL A 184 -1.36 -11.50 -2.58
N HIS A 185 -0.87 -12.28 -1.65
CA HIS A 185 -0.01 -13.42 -1.89
C HIS A 185 -0.58 -14.65 -1.20
N TYR A 186 -0.91 -15.68 -1.98
CA TYR A 186 -1.39 -16.97 -1.50
C TYR A 186 -0.44 -18.08 -1.95
N PHE A 187 0.05 -18.90 -1.02
CA PHE A 187 1.19 -19.80 -1.25
C PHE A 187 1.04 -21.22 -0.66
N GLU A 188 -0.19 -21.71 -0.41
CA GLU A 188 -0.42 -23.07 0.08
C GLU A 188 -0.10 -24.14 -0.97
N ASP A 189 -0.89 -24.18 -2.05
CA ASP A 189 -0.75 -25.17 -3.12
C ASP A 189 -0.08 -24.60 -4.38
N ALA A 190 0.03 -23.28 -4.47
CA ALA A 190 0.57 -22.55 -5.60
C ALA A 190 1.04 -21.17 -5.16
N ASN A 191 1.96 -20.59 -5.89
CA ASN A 191 2.36 -19.19 -5.68
C ASN A 191 1.45 -18.28 -6.52
N ILE A 192 0.38 -17.75 -5.89
CA ILE A 192 -0.57 -16.86 -6.55
C ILE A 192 -0.37 -15.45 -5.99
N GLN A 193 -0.08 -14.52 -6.88
CA GLN A 193 0.03 -13.11 -6.55
C GLN A 193 -1.04 -12.33 -7.30
N MET A 194 -1.70 -11.42 -6.62
CA MET A 194 -2.62 -10.47 -7.21
C MET A 194 -2.19 -9.06 -6.85
N HIS A 195 -2.02 -8.23 -7.86
CA HIS A 195 -1.76 -6.81 -7.72
C HIS A 195 -2.89 -6.04 -8.42
N THR A 196 -3.52 -5.13 -7.71
CA THR A 196 -4.56 -4.27 -8.28
C THR A 196 -4.25 -2.81 -7.96
N ASP A 197 -4.52 -1.93 -8.92
CA ASP A 197 -4.36 -0.48 -8.81
C ASP A 197 -5.60 0.17 -9.42
N LYS A 198 -6.38 0.87 -8.60
CA LYS A 198 -7.58 1.56 -9.03
C LYS A 198 -7.46 3.05 -8.73
N LYS A 199 -7.67 3.87 -9.75
CA LYS A 199 -7.74 5.32 -9.59
C LYS A 199 -9.19 5.78 -9.63
N THR A 200 -9.50 6.80 -8.86
CA THR A 200 -10.82 7.44 -8.80
C THR A 200 -10.68 8.94 -8.66
N ASN A 201 -11.63 9.68 -9.19
CA ASN A 201 -11.67 11.14 -9.09
C ASN A 201 -13.12 11.56 -8.91
N GLU A 202 -13.40 12.22 -7.79
CA GLU A 202 -14.75 12.67 -7.44
C GLU A 202 -14.73 14.06 -6.86
N THR A 203 -15.92 14.69 -6.83
CA THR A 203 -16.07 16.01 -6.26
C THR A 203 -17.17 15.99 -5.22
N VAL A 204 -16.85 16.48 -4.02
CA VAL A 204 -17.82 16.59 -2.93
C VAL A 204 -18.14 18.05 -2.58
N SER A 205 -19.23 18.26 -1.86
CA SER A 205 -19.62 19.58 -1.42
C SER A 205 -18.65 20.14 -0.39
N GLY A 206 -18.33 21.42 -0.50
CA GLY A 206 -17.65 22.20 0.53
C GLY A 206 -18.55 22.49 1.73
N GLY A 207 -18.07 23.34 2.63
CA GLY A 207 -18.80 23.75 3.84
C GLY A 207 -17.84 24.10 4.97
N SER A 208 -18.29 23.89 6.21
CA SER A 208 -17.41 23.99 7.38
C SER A 208 -16.39 22.82 7.38
N ASP A 209 -15.31 22.96 8.13
CA ASP A 209 -14.25 21.93 8.23
C ASP A 209 -14.82 20.55 8.58
N ASP A 210 -15.76 20.48 9.53
CA ASP A 210 -16.44 19.23 9.90
C ASP A 210 -17.30 18.66 8.77
N GLN A 211 -17.99 19.51 8.00
CA GLN A 211 -18.78 19.07 6.86
C GLN A 211 -17.89 18.57 5.72
N ILE A 212 -16.81 19.27 5.43
CA ILE A 212 -15.79 18.83 4.45
C ILE A 212 -15.25 17.48 4.86
N ALA A 213 -14.78 17.34 6.11
CA ALA A 213 -14.26 16.10 6.62
C ALA A 213 -15.26 14.94 6.52
N GLN A 214 -16.51 15.17 6.86
CA GLN A 214 -17.57 14.16 6.76
C GLN A 214 -17.86 13.76 5.32
N ASN A 215 -17.94 14.73 4.39
CA ASN A 215 -18.21 14.45 2.98
C ASN A 215 -17.04 13.69 2.34
N VAL A 216 -15.80 14.10 2.62
CA VAL A 216 -14.59 13.43 2.14
C VAL A 216 -14.52 11.99 2.63
N LEU A 217 -14.66 11.75 3.93
CA LEU A 217 -14.57 10.39 4.47
C LEU A 217 -15.72 9.48 4.00
N ARG A 218 -16.93 10.02 3.82
CA ARG A 218 -18.03 9.25 3.23
C ARG A 218 -17.72 8.83 1.79
N GLU A 219 -17.10 9.71 1.01
CA GLU A 219 -16.72 9.41 -0.36
C GLU A 219 -15.62 8.37 -0.41
N ILE A 220 -14.56 8.51 0.43
CA ILE A 220 -13.48 7.52 0.58
C ILE A 220 -14.09 6.15 0.90
N GLN A 221 -14.91 6.06 1.92
CA GLN A 221 -15.57 4.81 2.32
C GLN A 221 -16.38 4.21 1.17
N SER A 222 -17.20 5.01 0.51
CA SER A 222 -18.02 4.53 -0.63
C SER A 222 -17.18 3.93 -1.76
N LYS A 223 -16.03 4.54 -2.08
CA LYS A 223 -15.12 4.03 -3.14
C LYS A 223 -14.35 2.79 -2.70
N GLU A 224 -13.91 2.77 -1.45
CA GLU A 224 -13.20 1.60 -0.89
C GLU A 224 -14.16 0.40 -0.76
N ASP A 225 -15.38 0.59 -0.29
CA ASP A 225 -16.41 -0.47 -0.23
C ASP A 225 -16.75 -1.00 -1.63
N ALA A 226 -16.91 -0.11 -2.61
CA ALA A 226 -17.14 -0.52 -4.00
C ALA A 226 -15.97 -1.33 -4.56
N PHE A 227 -14.73 -0.93 -4.22
CA PHE A 227 -13.54 -1.65 -4.66
C PHE A 227 -13.42 -3.02 -3.99
N HIS A 228 -13.71 -3.14 -2.70
CA HIS A 228 -13.79 -4.44 -2.01
C HIS A 228 -14.81 -5.37 -2.67
N ALA A 229 -16.01 -4.87 -2.97
CA ALA A 229 -17.03 -5.65 -3.67
C ALA A 229 -16.60 -6.09 -5.08
N GLU A 230 -15.80 -5.28 -5.79
CA GLU A 230 -15.21 -5.68 -7.08
C GLU A 230 -14.16 -6.79 -6.89
N LEU A 231 -13.29 -6.68 -5.87
CA LEU A 231 -12.31 -7.72 -5.54
C LEU A 231 -12.98 -9.05 -5.21
N ASP A 232 -14.05 -9.05 -4.40
CA ASP A 232 -14.81 -10.25 -4.06
C ASP A 232 -15.38 -10.92 -5.31
N LYS A 233 -15.91 -10.14 -6.26
CA LYS A 233 -16.38 -10.68 -7.54
C LYS A 233 -15.24 -11.28 -8.38
N ILE A 234 -14.07 -10.62 -8.41
CA ILE A 234 -12.89 -11.14 -9.11
C ILE A 234 -12.47 -12.47 -8.49
N PHE A 235 -12.36 -12.56 -7.17
CA PHE A 235 -12.02 -13.80 -6.48
C PHE A 235 -13.04 -14.92 -6.73
N ALA A 236 -14.34 -14.63 -6.62
CA ALA A 236 -15.40 -15.60 -6.85
C ALA A 236 -15.37 -16.16 -8.29
N THR A 237 -15.00 -15.32 -9.27
CA THR A 237 -15.01 -15.69 -10.69
C THR A 237 -13.64 -16.04 -11.25
N LEU A 238 -12.56 -15.89 -10.47
CA LEU A 238 -11.16 -16.07 -10.92
C LEU A 238 -10.96 -17.46 -11.53
N SER A 239 -11.43 -18.51 -10.88
CA SER A 239 -11.35 -19.90 -11.38
C SER A 239 -12.12 -20.08 -12.68
N GLU A 240 -13.30 -19.48 -12.80
CA GLU A 240 -14.20 -19.68 -13.91
C GLU A 240 -13.80 -18.85 -15.14
N ASN A 241 -13.40 -17.61 -14.95
CA ASN A 241 -13.19 -16.68 -16.05
C ASN A 241 -11.69 -16.52 -16.39
N CYS A 242 -10.83 -16.26 -15.42
CA CYS A 242 -9.44 -15.96 -15.68
C CYS A 242 -8.59 -17.24 -15.87
N LEU A 243 -8.65 -18.16 -14.89
CA LEU A 243 -7.81 -19.37 -14.95
C LEU A 243 -8.22 -20.33 -16.05
N LYS A 244 -9.52 -20.41 -16.40
CA LYS A 244 -9.95 -21.21 -17.55
C LYS A 244 -9.45 -20.66 -18.89
N ALA A 245 -9.35 -19.35 -19.05
CA ALA A 245 -8.84 -18.74 -20.27
C ALA A 245 -7.37 -19.08 -20.52
N LEU A 246 -6.57 -19.28 -19.48
CA LEU A 246 -5.16 -19.62 -19.56
C LEU A 246 -4.89 -21.11 -19.82
N ARG A 247 -5.92 -21.96 -19.72
CA ARG A 247 -5.76 -23.41 -19.91
C ARG A 247 -5.52 -23.74 -21.38
N ARG A 248 -4.42 -24.43 -21.66
CA ARG A 248 -4.16 -24.97 -22.99
C ARG A 248 -5.05 -26.19 -23.24
N PRO A 249 -5.59 -26.35 -24.47
CA PRO A 249 -6.19 -27.62 -24.85
C PRO A 249 -5.13 -28.73 -24.89
N LEU A 250 -5.50 -29.95 -24.55
CA LEU A 250 -4.63 -31.11 -24.67
C LEU A 250 -4.23 -31.32 -26.13
N PRO A 251 -2.95 -31.67 -26.43
CA PRO A 251 -2.46 -31.73 -27.81
C PRO A 251 -3.23 -32.67 -28.72
N ILE A 252 -3.67 -33.83 -28.20
CA ILE A 252 -4.35 -34.88 -28.97
C ILE A 252 -5.87 -34.64 -28.96
N SER A 253 -6.48 -34.55 -27.80
CA SER A 253 -7.95 -34.45 -27.66
C SER A 253 -8.52 -33.07 -27.97
N LYS A 254 -7.68 -32.03 -28.00
CA LYS A 254 -8.08 -30.61 -28.11
C LYS A 254 -9.05 -30.15 -27.03
N THR A 255 -9.20 -30.91 -25.96
CA THR A 255 -10.04 -30.58 -24.81
C THR A 255 -9.23 -29.82 -23.73
N LYS A 256 -9.91 -29.02 -22.90
CA LYS A 256 -9.31 -28.37 -21.74
C LYS A 256 -9.52 -29.23 -20.49
N ILE A 257 -8.48 -29.37 -19.68
CA ILE A 257 -8.58 -30.08 -18.40
C ILE A 257 -9.52 -29.30 -17.47
N ASN A 258 -10.52 -29.98 -16.91
CA ASN A 258 -11.35 -29.43 -15.85
C ASN A 258 -10.81 -29.87 -14.48
N TRP A 259 -10.00 -29.00 -13.87
CA TRP A 259 -9.35 -29.27 -12.58
C TRP A 259 -10.34 -29.46 -11.43
N ALA A 260 -11.53 -28.86 -11.50
CA ALA A 260 -12.56 -29.06 -10.49
C ALA A 260 -13.01 -30.53 -10.42
N ASN A 261 -13.12 -31.21 -11.58
CA ASN A 261 -13.46 -32.63 -11.62
C ASN A 261 -12.32 -33.54 -11.12
N TRP A 262 -11.08 -33.06 -11.22
CA TRP A 262 -9.90 -33.81 -10.78
C TRP A 262 -9.76 -33.85 -9.24
N LYS A 263 -10.07 -32.76 -8.56
CA LYS A 263 -10.09 -32.72 -7.09
C LYS A 263 -11.15 -33.68 -6.50
N GLY A 264 -12.32 -33.79 -7.12
CA GLY A 264 -13.35 -34.73 -6.70
C GLY A 264 -12.93 -36.20 -6.73
N HIS A 265 -12.07 -36.58 -7.68
CA HIS A 265 -11.61 -37.96 -7.80
C HIS A 265 -10.55 -38.37 -6.77
N LYS A 266 -9.76 -37.42 -6.25
CA LYS A 266 -8.78 -37.66 -5.18
C LYS A 266 -9.39 -37.76 -3.79
N MET A 267 -10.56 -37.18 -3.57
CA MET A 267 -11.27 -37.24 -2.27
C MET A 267 -12.13 -38.50 -2.12
N MET A 268 -12.26 -39.32 -3.17
CA MET A 268 -13.03 -40.59 -3.15
C MET A 268 -12.12 -41.83 -3.05
N LYS A 269 -10.86 -41.66 -2.78
CA LYS A 269 -9.90 -42.70 -2.42
C LYS A 269 -9.28 -42.38 -1.05
#